data_dade4715266c5f014b4ced224e412e07
#
_entry.id   dade4715266c5f014b4ced224e412e07
#
_cell.length_a   1.000
_cell.length_b   1.000
_cell.length_c   1.000
_cell.angle_alpha   90.00
_cell.angle_beta   90.00
_cell.angle_gamma   90.00
#
_symmetry.space_group_name_H-M   'P 1'
#
loop_
_entity.id
_entity.type
_entity.pdbx_description
1 polymer ?
#
loop_
_entity_poly.entity_id
_entity_poly.type
_entity_poly.pdbx_seq_one_letter_code
_entity_poly.pdbx_strand_id
1 'polypeptide(L)'
;MAKIIKRGEEARKALESGVNQLADTVKITLGPKGRNVVLDKKFGTPLITNDGVSIAKEIELDDPFENMGAQLVREVSTKTNDVAGDGTTTATLLAQAMIREGLKNLAAGANPIVMKKGMAKAVDAAVAAIRQQSQKVNGTDDIARVGTVSSGDAFIGKLIAEAMEKVSADGVITIEESKTAETYSEVVEGMMFDRGYITPYMVTDTDKMEAVIDDAYILITDKKISVISDILPLLEQLVQAGKKLFIIAEDVEGEALSTLIVNRLRGTLNVVCVKAPGFGDRRKEMLQDIAILTGGQVISEELGLTLKDATVDMLGRARQVKVTKENTIIVDGMGDKQAIADRVAQIRAQIGNTTSEYDREKLQERLAKMAGGVAVIKVGAATETEMKEKKLRIEDALNATKAAVEEGIVAGGGTIFVNIIPAVTALLADVEGDEKTGVQIVAKALEEPIRQIAANAGLDGSVILEKVRTSGKNGYGFDAYKEEYCDMIASGIVDPAKVTRSALENAASVSGMVLTTESLVADKPQPAAPAAPAPDMGGMG
;
A
#
# COMPACT_ATOMS: atom_id res chain seq x y z
N MET A 1 33.29 0.22 -14.20
CA MET A 1 33.12 -1.24 -14.39
C MET A 1 32.81 -1.53 -15.85
N ALA A 2 33.26 -2.67 -16.38
CA ALA A 2 32.90 -3.09 -17.74
C ALA A 2 31.43 -3.48 -17.80
N LYS A 3 30.77 -3.20 -18.93
CA LYS A 3 29.36 -3.54 -19.14
C LYS A 3 29.22 -4.72 -20.10
N ILE A 4 28.19 -5.53 -19.89
CA ILE A 4 27.73 -6.54 -20.84
C ILE A 4 26.45 -5.99 -21.47
N ILE A 5 26.32 -6.13 -22.78
CA ILE A 5 25.18 -5.61 -23.54
C ILE A 5 24.54 -6.78 -24.29
N LYS A 6 23.23 -6.99 -24.09
CA LYS A 6 22.38 -7.83 -24.92
C LYS A 6 21.50 -6.95 -25.80
N ARG A 7 21.19 -7.39 -27.03
CA ARG A 7 20.41 -6.62 -28.00
C ARG A 7 19.40 -7.49 -28.72
N GLY A 8 18.37 -6.86 -29.28
CA GLY A 8 17.39 -7.49 -30.13
C GLY A 8 16.68 -8.67 -29.46
N GLU A 9 16.61 -9.78 -30.16
CA GLU A 9 15.91 -10.97 -29.67
C GLU A 9 16.49 -11.55 -28.37
N GLU A 10 17.83 -11.50 -28.20
CA GLU A 10 18.47 -11.99 -26.97
C GLU A 10 18.08 -11.15 -25.75
N ALA A 11 17.97 -9.83 -25.90
CA ALA A 11 17.51 -8.94 -24.85
C ALA A 11 16.04 -9.21 -24.49
N ARG A 12 15.18 -9.34 -25.50
CA ARG A 12 13.75 -9.62 -25.32
C ARG A 12 13.50 -10.96 -24.64
N LYS A 13 14.21 -12.01 -25.04
CA LYS A 13 14.10 -13.34 -24.39
C LYS A 13 14.51 -13.32 -22.94
N ALA A 14 15.58 -12.59 -22.59
CA ALA A 14 16.01 -12.47 -21.19
C ALA A 14 14.96 -11.73 -20.35
N LEU A 15 14.41 -10.61 -20.86
CA LEU A 15 13.32 -9.92 -20.18
C LEU A 15 12.09 -10.81 -20.00
N GLU A 16 11.65 -11.50 -21.05
CA GLU A 16 10.49 -12.40 -21.00
C GLU A 16 10.68 -13.52 -19.97
N SER A 17 11.89 -14.11 -19.92
CA SER A 17 12.22 -15.13 -18.93
C SER A 17 12.04 -14.61 -17.50
N GLY A 18 12.59 -13.43 -17.19
CA GLY A 18 12.46 -12.82 -15.87
C GLY A 18 11.02 -12.45 -15.52
N VAL A 19 10.28 -11.88 -16.47
CA VAL A 19 8.85 -11.59 -16.32
C VAL A 19 8.07 -12.86 -15.98
N ASN A 20 8.31 -13.95 -16.73
CA ASN A 20 7.60 -15.21 -16.52
C ASN A 20 7.94 -15.84 -15.16
N GLN A 21 9.21 -15.88 -14.76
CA GLN A 21 9.61 -16.46 -13.47
C GLN A 21 8.90 -15.75 -12.30
N LEU A 22 8.84 -14.43 -12.31
CA LEU A 22 8.13 -13.70 -11.27
C LEU A 22 6.61 -13.92 -11.36
N ALA A 23 6.01 -13.68 -12.53
CA ALA A 23 4.57 -13.74 -12.69
C ALA A 23 4.00 -15.15 -12.46
N ASP A 24 4.70 -16.20 -12.90
CA ASP A 24 4.28 -17.58 -12.69
C ASP A 24 4.30 -17.96 -11.19
N THR A 25 5.20 -17.38 -10.41
CA THR A 25 5.25 -17.56 -8.96
C THR A 25 4.11 -16.83 -8.26
N VAL A 26 3.76 -15.62 -8.72
CA VAL A 26 2.72 -14.79 -8.10
C VAL A 26 1.31 -15.26 -8.48
N LYS A 27 1.03 -15.58 -9.75
CA LYS A 27 -0.33 -15.87 -10.26
C LYS A 27 -1.02 -17.07 -9.64
N ILE A 28 -0.26 -18.01 -9.03
CA ILE A 28 -0.83 -19.18 -8.35
C ILE A 28 -1.65 -18.81 -7.10
N THR A 29 -1.50 -17.59 -6.59
CA THR A 29 -2.24 -17.10 -5.42
C THR A 29 -3.61 -16.52 -5.77
N LEU A 30 -3.92 -16.32 -7.07
CA LEU A 30 -5.12 -15.62 -7.52
C LEU A 30 -6.39 -16.46 -7.33
N GLY A 31 -7.43 -15.81 -6.79
CA GLY A 31 -8.78 -16.36 -6.66
C GLY A 31 -9.00 -17.23 -5.44
N PRO A 32 -10.25 -17.72 -5.22
CA PRO A 32 -10.66 -18.38 -3.98
C PRO A 32 -10.01 -19.75 -3.75
N LYS A 33 -9.43 -20.36 -4.78
CA LYS A 33 -8.63 -21.60 -4.70
C LYS A 33 -7.14 -21.35 -4.98
N GLY A 34 -6.71 -20.09 -4.89
CA GLY A 34 -5.31 -19.71 -4.91
C GLY A 34 -4.51 -20.34 -3.77
N ARG A 35 -3.21 -20.52 -3.97
CA ARG A 35 -2.32 -21.18 -3.01
C ARG A 35 -1.28 -20.20 -2.48
N ASN A 36 -0.77 -20.49 -1.30
CA ASN A 36 0.29 -19.69 -0.69
C ASN A 36 1.66 -20.00 -1.30
N VAL A 37 2.54 -19.02 -1.24
CA VAL A 37 3.97 -19.13 -1.52
C VAL A 37 4.74 -19.08 -0.20
N VAL A 38 5.80 -19.86 -0.08
CA VAL A 38 6.71 -19.83 1.06
C VAL A 38 7.95 -19.05 0.66
N LEU A 39 8.22 -17.99 1.40
CA LEU A 39 9.37 -17.12 1.19
C LEU A 39 10.42 -17.39 2.26
N ASP A 40 11.66 -17.66 1.85
CA ASP A 40 12.78 -17.80 2.77
C ASP A 40 13.14 -16.44 3.38
N LYS A 41 13.50 -16.44 4.64
CA LYS A 41 13.97 -15.24 5.35
C LYS A 41 15.34 -15.51 5.93
N LYS A 42 16.29 -14.61 5.67
CA LYS A 42 17.67 -14.71 6.22
C LYS A 42 17.70 -14.82 7.76
N PHE A 43 16.69 -14.25 8.40
CA PHE A 43 16.51 -14.27 9.86
C PHE A 43 15.05 -14.55 10.19
N GLY A 44 14.81 -15.45 11.13
CA GLY A 44 13.47 -15.81 11.60
C GLY A 44 12.85 -17.00 10.85
N THR A 45 11.53 -17.12 10.91
CA THR A 45 10.78 -18.19 10.26
C THR A 45 10.44 -17.81 8.82
N PRO A 46 10.35 -18.78 7.88
CA PRO A 46 9.86 -18.53 6.53
C PRO A 46 8.48 -17.85 6.57
N LEU A 47 8.26 -16.91 5.66
CA LEU A 47 6.96 -16.26 5.50
C LEU A 47 6.10 -17.06 4.55
N ILE A 48 4.89 -17.43 5.00
CA ILE A 48 3.85 -18.03 4.15
C ILE A 48 2.86 -16.93 3.81
N THR A 49 2.65 -16.67 2.52
CA THR A 49 1.76 -15.58 2.08
C THR A 49 1.15 -15.87 0.72
N ASN A 50 0.00 -15.26 0.45
CA ASN A 50 -0.63 -15.16 -0.86
C ASN A 50 -0.64 -13.73 -1.39
N ASP A 51 -0.08 -12.77 -0.67
CA ASP A 51 0.03 -11.40 -1.11
C ASP A 51 1.05 -11.25 -2.26
N GLY A 52 0.54 -10.79 -3.41
CA GLY A 52 1.34 -10.69 -4.64
C GLY A 52 2.51 -9.72 -4.54
N VAL A 53 2.37 -8.58 -3.85
CA VAL A 53 3.47 -7.61 -3.72
C VAL A 53 4.57 -8.11 -2.80
N SER A 54 4.23 -8.79 -1.71
CA SER A 54 5.21 -9.40 -0.81
C SER A 54 6.02 -10.48 -1.53
N ILE A 55 5.35 -11.31 -2.34
CA ILE A 55 6.04 -12.32 -3.15
C ILE A 55 6.95 -11.66 -4.20
N ALA A 56 6.43 -10.67 -4.94
CA ALA A 56 7.17 -10.01 -6.01
C ALA A 56 8.43 -9.29 -5.50
N LYS A 57 8.40 -8.73 -4.30
CA LYS A 57 9.54 -8.04 -3.67
C LYS A 57 10.70 -8.98 -3.32
N GLU A 58 10.42 -10.23 -2.99
CA GLU A 58 11.43 -11.22 -2.58
C GLU A 58 12.09 -11.94 -3.76
N ILE A 59 11.52 -11.82 -4.98
CA ILE A 59 12.09 -12.51 -6.15
C ILE A 59 13.25 -11.71 -6.70
N GLU A 60 14.44 -12.30 -6.63
CA GLU A 60 15.68 -11.83 -7.23
C GLU A 60 16.33 -12.99 -8.00
N LEU A 61 16.72 -12.74 -9.25
CA LEU A 61 17.25 -13.77 -10.16
C LEU A 61 18.76 -13.62 -10.34
N ASP A 62 19.45 -14.74 -10.48
CA ASP A 62 20.92 -14.78 -10.63
C ASP A 62 21.41 -14.13 -11.94
N ASP A 63 20.70 -14.34 -13.07
CA ASP A 63 21.03 -13.66 -14.33
C ASP A 63 20.57 -12.19 -14.27
N PRO A 64 21.48 -11.20 -14.35
CA PRO A 64 21.16 -9.80 -14.23
C PRO A 64 20.20 -9.30 -15.33
N PHE A 65 20.17 -9.93 -16.49
CA PHE A 65 19.28 -9.55 -17.58
C PHE A 65 17.86 -10.10 -17.37
N GLU A 66 17.73 -11.32 -16.88
CA GLU A 66 16.43 -11.87 -16.47
C GLU A 66 15.90 -11.10 -15.26
N ASN A 67 16.79 -10.78 -14.31
CA ASN A 67 16.41 -9.99 -13.12
C ASN A 67 15.86 -8.61 -13.48
N MET A 68 16.33 -7.95 -14.55
CA MET A 68 15.71 -6.71 -15.05
C MET A 68 14.25 -6.92 -15.45
N GLY A 69 13.91 -8.05 -16.09
CA GLY A 69 12.53 -8.41 -16.42
C GLY A 69 11.67 -8.60 -15.18
N ALA A 70 12.17 -9.33 -14.19
CA ALA A 70 11.50 -9.51 -12.91
C ALA A 70 11.30 -8.17 -12.17
N GLN A 71 12.32 -7.32 -12.12
CA GLN A 71 12.23 -5.99 -11.48
C GLN A 71 11.17 -5.08 -12.12
N LEU A 72 11.03 -5.10 -13.44
CA LEU A 72 10.02 -4.30 -14.14
C LEU A 72 8.60 -4.76 -13.78
N VAL A 73 8.35 -6.05 -13.69
CA VAL A 73 7.03 -6.56 -13.27
C VAL A 73 6.82 -6.39 -11.76
N ARG A 74 7.87 -6.48 -10.95
CA ARG A 74 7.80 -6.11 -9.52
C ARG A 74 7.33 -4.66 -9.34
N GLU A 75 7.77 -3.73 -10.21
CA GLU A 75 7.30 -2.35 -10.18
C GLU A 75 5.80 -2.24 -10.45
N VAL A 76 5.24 -3.05 -11.36
CA VAL A 76 3.78 -3.12 -11.59
C VAL A 76 3.04 -3.47 -10.31
N SER A 77 3.49 -4.53 -9.62
CA SER A 77 2.90 -4.98 -8.35
C SER A 77 2.99 -3.89 -7.28
N THR A 78 4.17 -3.29 -7.10
CA THR A 78 4.42 -2.25 -6.10
C THR A 78 3.58 -1.00 -6.36
N LYS A 79 3.52 -0.51 -7.60
CA LYS A 79 2.70 0.67 -7.96
C LYS A 79 1.21 0.43 -7.78
N THR A 80 0.74 -0.77 -8.06
CA THR A 80 -0.67 -1.12 -7.84
C THR A 80 -0.98 -1.14 -6.34
N ASN A 81 -0.09 -1.68 -5.53
CA ASN A 81 -0.20 -1.63 -4.07
C ASN A 81 -0.21 -0.19 -3.54
N ASP A 82 0.68 0.68 -4.02
CA ASP A 82 0.78 2.07 -3.58
C ASP A 82 -0.51 2.87 -3.88
N VAL A 83 -1.19 2.58 -4.99
CA VAL A 83 -2.39 3.33 -5.44
C VAL A 83 -3.68 2.74 -4.89
N ALA A 84 -3.80 1.42 -4.86
CA ALA A 84 -5.06 0.73 -4.57
C ALA A 84 -5.00 -0.20 -3.36
N GLY A 85 -3.79 -0.56 -2.90
CA GLY A 85 -3.56 -1.43 -1.74
C GLY A 85 -3.98 -2.90 -1.93
N ASP A 86 -4.44 -3.26 -3.12
CA ASP A 86 -4.84 -4.62 -3.51
C ASP A 86 -4.70 -4.79 -5.03
N GLY A 87 -4.96 -5.99 -5.57
CA GLY A 87 -4.93 -6.28 -7.02
C GLY A 87 -3.54 -6.49 -7.60
N THR A 88 -2.53 -6.64 -6.78
CA THR A 88 -1.11 -6.77 -7.16
C THR A 88 -0.85 -8.01 -8.01
N THR A 89 -1.49 -9.13 -7.69
CA THR A 89 -1.44 -10.38 -8.46
C THR A 89 -2.09 -10.22 -9.84
N THR A 90 -3.26 -9.58 -9.90
CA THR A 90 -3.97 -9.32 -11.17
C THR A 90 -3.14 -8.41 -12.09
N ALA A 91 -2.53 -7.36 -11.53
CA ALA A 91 -1.67 -6.45 -12.28
C ALA A 91 -0.45 -7.16 -12.87
N THR A 92 0.20 -8.01 -12.08
CA THR A 92 1.34 -8.84 -12.50
C THR A 92 0.95 -9.79 -13.64
N LEU A 93 -0.19 -10.46 -13.53
CA LEU A 93 -0.72 -11.37 -14.55
C LEU A 93 -1.06 -10.63 -15.86
N LEU A 94 -1.73 -9.48 -15.77
CA LEU A 94 -2.04 -8.66 -16.94
C LEU A 94 -0.77 -8.18 -17.65
N ALA A 95 0.25 -7.77 -16.89
CA ALA A 95 1.54 -7.37 -17.46
C ALA A 95 2.22 -8.55 -18.20
N GLN A 96 2.27 -9.72 -17.59
CA GLN A 96 2.79 -10.93 -18.24
C GLN A 96 2.05 -11.21 -19.55
N ALA A 97 0.72 -11.17 -19.52
CA ALA A 97 -0.10 -11.45 -20.70
C ALA A 97 0.15 -10.44 -21.83
N MET A 98 0.20 -9.15 -21.53
CA MET A 98 0.48 -8.10 -22.51
C MET A 98 1.88 -8.23 -23.11
N ILE A 99 2.90 -8.49 -22.26
CA ILE A 99 4.28 -8.67 -22.70
C ILE A 99 4.39 -9.89 -23.61
N ARG A 100 3.84 -11.02 -23.20
CA ARG A 100 3.86 -12.28 -23.97
C ARG A 100 3.20 -12.13 -25.35
N GLU A 101 2.01 -11.54 -25.41
CA GLU A 101 1.31 -11.31 -26.68
C GLU A 101 2.03 -10.24 -27.53
N GLY A 102 2.57 -9.19 -26.90
CA GLY A 102 3.34 -8.15 -27.59
C GLY A 102 4.62 -8.68 -28.21
N LEU A 103 5.39 -9.50 -27.50
CA LEU A 103 6.64 -10.10 -28.00
C LEU A 103 6.42 -11.03 -29.21
N LYS A 104 5.29 -11.77 -29.25
CA LYS A 104 4.91 -12.57 -30.43
C LYS A 104 4.73 -11.69 -31.68
N ASN A 105 4.05 -10.57 -31.52
CA ASN A 105 3.81 -9.63 -32.62
C ASN A 105 5.09 -8.87 -33.03
N LEU A 106 5.98 -8.54 -32.08
CA LEU A 106 7.31 -7.99 -32.39
C LEU A 106 8.16 -8.98 -33.20
N ALA A 107 8.15 -10.26 -32.83
CA ALA A 107 8.83 -11.29 -33.60
C ALA A 107 8.28 -11.44 -35.04
N ALA A 108 7.00 -11.11 -35.24
CA ALA A 108 6.35 -11.05 -36.55
C ALA A 108 6.63 -9.75 -37.33
N GLY A 109 7.39 -8.80 -36.75
CA GLY A 109 7.82 -7.56 -37.42
C GLY A 109 6.97 -6.33 -37.13
N ALA A 110 6.07 -6.37 -36.15
CA ALA A 110 5.27 -5.21 -35.76
C ALA A 110 6.13 -4.09 -35.15
N ASN A 111 5.74 -2.83 -35.38
CA ASN A 111 6.40 -1.67 -34.83
C ASN A 111 5.99 -1.42 -33.37
N PRO A 112 6.92 -1.55 -32.39
CA PRO A 112 6.59 -1.46 -30.98
C PRO A 112 6.05 -0.07 -30.56
N ILE A 113 6.51 1.00 -31.20
CA ILE A 113 6.07 2.37 -30.88
C ILE A 113 4.60 2.57 -31.28
N VAL A 114 4.21 2.02 -32.44
CA VAL A 114 2.83 2.11 -32.95
C VAL A 114 1.92 1.18 -32.13
N MET A 115 2.37 -0.05 -31.83
CA MET A 115 1.65 -0.96 -30.95
C MET A 115 1.36 -0.33 -29.58
N LYS A 116 2.36 0.33 -28.95
CA LYS A 116 2.19 1.02 -27.67
C LYS A 116 1.09 2.07 -27.71
N LYS A 117 0.93 2.81 -28.81
CA LYS A 117 -0.18 3.76 -28.99
C LYS A 117 -1.55 3.07 -29.01
N GLY A 118 -1.64 1.93 -29.71
CA GLY A 118 -2.86 1.12 -29.73
C GLY A 118 -3.20 0.55 -28.35
N MET A 119 -2.19 0.08 -27.61
CA MET A 119 -2.36 -0.37 -26.22
C MET A 119 -2.90 0.75 -25.33
N ALA A 120 -2.34 1.97 -25.43
CA ALA A 120 -2.79 3.10 -24.63
C ALA A 120 -4.28 3.43 -24.91
N LYS A 121 -4.69 3.53 -26.17
CA LYS A 121 -6.12 3.74 -26.53
C LYS A 121 -7.03 2.64 -25.99
N ALA A 122 -6.58 1.38 -26.06
CA ALA A 122 -7.34 0.25 -25.55
C ALA A 122 -7.52 0.32 -24.02
N VAL A 123 -6.48 0.72 -23.29
CA VAL A 123 -6.55 0.90 -21.83
C VAL A 123 -7.46 2.04 -21.46
N ASP A 124 -7.39 3.19 -22.15
CA ASP A 124 -8.28 4.32 -21.90
C ASP A 124 -9.76 3.91 -22.08
N ALA A 125 -10.08 3.16 -23.15
CA ALA A 125 -11.43 2.64 -23.39
C ALA A 125 -11.86 1.62 -22.31
N ALA A 126 -10.94 0.73 -21.91
CA ALA A 126 -11.19 -0.25 -20.86
C ALA A 126 -11.48 0.42 -19.51
N VAL A 127 -10.68 1.42 -19.13
CA VAL A 127 -10.84 2.19 -17.89
C VAL A 127 -12.17 2.96 -17.90
N ALA A 128 -12.53 3.58 -19.03
CA ALA A 128 -13.81 4.25 -19.18
C ALA A 128 -14.98 3.26 -19.00
N ALA A 129 -14.88 2.05 -19.57
CA ALA A 129 -15.88 1.01 -19.44
C ALA A 129 -15.98 0.45 -18.00
N ILE A 130 -14.85 0.29 -17.28
CA ILE A 130 -14.84 -0.08 -15.86
C ILE A 130 -15.59 0.96 -15.04
N ARG A 131 -15.27 2.24 -15.21
CA ARG A 131 -15.95 3.34 -14.50
C ARG A 131 -17.45 3.41 -14.79
N GLN A 132 -17.85 3.16 -16.04
CA GLN A 132 -19.24 3.15 -16.44
C GLN A 132 -20.03 1.99 -15.79
N GLN A 133 -19.40 0.84 -15.59
CA GLN A 133 -20.02 -0.34 -14.97
C GLN A 133 -19.90 -0.33 -13.44
N SER A 134 -19.15 0.61 -12.86
CA SER A 134 -19.00 0.73 -11.42
C SER A 134 -20.30 1.14 -10.75
N GLN A 135 -20.61 0.47 -9.63
CA GLN A 135 -21.75 0.77 -8.76
C GLN A 135 -21.24 1.33 -7.45
N LYS A 136 -21.90 2.36 -6.92
CA LYS A 136 -21.54 2.90 -5.60
C LYS A 136 -21.81 1.87 -4.51
N VAL A 137 -20.93 1.83 -3.51
CA VAL A 137 -21.12 1.04 -2.30
C VAL A 137 -22.31 1.58 -1.52
N ASN A 138 -23.24 0.72 -1.17
CA ASN A 138 -24.45 1.06 -0.43
C ASN A 138 -24.44 0.37 0.94
N GLY A 139 -23.93 1.08 1.94
CA GLY A 139 -23.99 0.60 3.34
C GLY A 139 -22.94 -0.44 3.71
N THR A 140 -23.09 -0.94 4.93
CA THR A 140 -22.13 -1.84 5.60
C THR A 140 -22.05 -3.22 4.95
N ASP A 141 -23.15 -3.68 4.35
CA ASP A 141 -23.22 -5.01 3.72
C ASP A 141 -22.32 -5.09 2.48
N ASP A 142 -22.29 -4.07 1.64
CA ASP A 142 -21.42 -4.07 0.47
C ASP A 142 -19.94 -3.96 0.87
N ILE A 143 -19.63 -3.20 1.92
CA ILE A 143 -18.28 -3.14 2.50
C ILE A 143 -17.86 -4.52 3.00
N ALA A 144 -18.76 -5.22 3.72
CA ALA A 144 -18.50 -6.56 4.22
C ALA A 144 -18.28 -7.57 3.08
N ARG A 145 -19.00 -7.45 1.96
CA ARG A 145 -18.80 -8.30 0.77
C ARG A 145 -17.41 -8.09 0.16
N VAL A 146 -17.00 -6.82 -0.06
CA VAL A 146 -15.66 -6.50 -0.58
C VAL A 146 -14.58 -7.07 0.34
N GLY A 147 -14.68 -6.81 1.65
CA GLY A 147 -13.74 -7.34 2.64
C GLY A 147 -13.70 -8.88 2.68
N THR A 148 -14.86 -9.53 2.49
CA THR A 148 -14.95 -10.99 2.42
C THR A 148 -14.28 -11.57 1.18
N VAL A 149 -14.48 -10.94 0.01
CA VAL A 149 -13.85 -11.40 -1.24
C VAL A 149 -12.34 -11.24 -1.19
N SER A 150 -11.86 -10.08 -0.74
CA SER A 150 -10.42 -9.80 -0.65
C SER A 150 -9.72 -10.67 0.41
N SER A 151 -10.32 -10.85 1.60
CA SER A 151 -9.73 -11.68 2.66
C SER A 151 -9.98 -13.18 2.50
N GLY A 152 -10.97 -13.59 1.71
CA GLY A 152 -11.46 -14.98 1.68
C GLY A 152 -12.18 -15.44 2.96
N ASP A 153 -12.53 -14.50 3.86
CA ASP A 153 -13.10 -14.79 5.18
C ASP A 153 -14.24 -13.82 5.53
N ALA A 154 -15.46 -14.37 5.66
CA ALA A 154 -16.66 -13.58 5.99
C ALA A 154 -16.58 -12.89 7.37
N PHE A 155 -15.86 -13.48 8.32
CA PHE A 155 -15.66 -12.87 9.64
C PHE A 155 -14.80 -11.60 9.51
N ILE A 156 -13.72 -11.66 8.73
CA ILE A 156 -12.84 -10.51 8.48
C ILE A 156 -13.60 -9.40 7.74
N GLY A 157 -14.37 -9.75 6.70
CA GLY A 157 -15.19 -8.78 5.97
C GLY A 157 -16.16 -8.03 6.87
N LYS A 158 -16.86 -8.76 7.75
CA LYS A 158 -17.78 -8.17 8.72
C LYS A 158 -17.06 -7.29 9.74
N LEU A 159 -15.91 -7.74 10.25
CA LEU A 159 -15.10 -6.99 11.22
C LEU A 159 -14.62 -5.65 10.65
N ILE A 160 -14.17 -5.63 9.39
CA ILE A 160 -13.77 -4.40 8.69
C ILE A 160 -14.97 -3.47 8.52
N ALA A 161 -16.12 -3.99 8.09
CA ALA A 161 -17.33 -3.20 7.90
C ALA A 161 -17.82 -2.56 9.22
N GLU A 162 -17.83 -3.32 10.32
CA GLU A 162 -18.14 -2.81 11.65
C GLU A 162 -17.12 -1.74 12.13
N ALA A 163 -15.83 -1.94 11.83
CA ALA A 163 -14.81 -0.95 12.15
C ALA A 163 -15.01 0.36 11.37
N MET A 164 -15.34 0.26 10.07
CA MET A 164 -15.62 1.44 9.22
C MET A 164 -16.90 2.17 9.65
N GLU A 165 -17.92 1.46 10.12
CA GLU A 165 -19.15 2.07 10.62
C GLU A 165 -18.94 2.84 11.94
N LYS A 166 -18.08 2.32 12.82
CA LYS A 166 -17.80 2.92 14.13
C LYS A 166 -16.98 4.21 14.05
N VAL A 167 -16.14 4.33 13.03
CA VAL A 167 -15.39 5.57 12.78
C VAL A 167 -16.12 6.39 11.71
N SER A 168 -16.02 7.71 11.78
CA SER A 168 -16.61 8.59 10.76
C SER A 168 -16.00 8.32 9.37
N ALA A 169 -16.59 8.91 8.32
CA ALA A 169 -16.09 8.77 6.95
C ALA A 169 -14.59 9.11 6.79
N ASP A 170 -14.11 10.04 7.63
CA ASP A 170 -12.69 10.43 7.72
C ASP A 170 -11.92 9.66 8.80
N GLY A 171 -12.56 8.65 9.40
CA GLY A 171 -11.99 7.86 10.50
C GLY A 171 -10.87 6.95 10.04
N VAL A 172 -9.92 6.72 10.93
CA VAL A 172 -8.72 5.92 10.66
C VAL A 172 -8.90 4.52 11.22
N ILE A 173 -8.51 3.53 10.44
CA ILE A 173 -8.44 2.14 10.86
C ILE A 173 -7.00 1.68 10.80
N THR A 174 -6.49 1.18 11.92
CA THR A 174 -5.16 0.58 12.04
C THR A 174 -5.26 -0.91 12.35
N ILE A 175 -4.21 -1.65 12.02
CA ILE A 175 -4.13 -3.08 12.27
C ILE A 175 -2.93 -3.34 13.16
N GLU A 176 -3.17 -4.01 14.28
CA GLU A 176 -2.16 -4.31 15.28
C GLU A 176 -2.22 -5.79 15.68
N GLU A 177 -1.13 -6.28 16.22
CA GLU A 177 -1.08 -7.64 16.78
C GLU A 177 -1.84 -7.70 18.10
N SER A 178 -2.68 -8.73 18.27
CA SER A 178 -3.33 -9.02 19.53
C SER A 178 -2.37 -9.75 20.48
N LYS A 179 -2.50 -9.50 21.76
CA LYS A 179 -1.80 -10.30 22.79
C LYS A 179 -2.48 -11.66 23.04
N THR A 180 -3.66 -11.87 22.44
CA THR A 180 -4.44 -13.09 22.57
C THR A 180 -4.61 -13.74 21.19
N ALA A 181 -5.11 -14.98 21.15
CA ALA A 181 -5.41 -15.65 19.88
C ALA A 181 -6.66 -15.09 19.16
N GLU A 182 -7.40 -14.19 19.80
CA GLU A 182 -8.62 -13.63 19.25
C GLU A 182 -8.37 -12.43 18.36
N THR A 183 -9.14 -12.33 17.27
CA THR A 183 -9.17 -11.18 16.37
C THR A 183 -10.45 -10.37 16.65
N TYR A 184 -10.29 -9.08 16.92
CA TYR A 184 -11.41 -8.18 17.25
C TYR A 184 -11.10 -6.74 16.85
N SER A 185 -12.11 -5.87 16.88
CA SER A 185 -11.94 -4.43 16.67
C SER A 185 -12.34 -3.64 17.92
N GLU A 186 -11.58 -2.61 18.22
CA GLU A 186 -11.87 -1.62 19.26
C GLU A 186 -11.73 -0.21 18.69
N VAL A 187 -12.43 0.76 19.29
CA VAL A 187 -12.25 2.17 18.96
C VAL A 187 -11.58 2.84 20.14
N VAL A 188 -10.51 3.56 19.86
CA VAL A 188 -9.69 4.27 20.85
C VAL A 188 -9.58 5.74 20.49
N GLU A 189 -9.24 6.57 21.49
CA GLU A 189 -8.91 7.97 21.25
C GLU A 189 -7.69 8.10 20.35
N GLY A 190 -7.78 8.94 19.33
CA GLY A 190 -6.68 9.09 18.39
C GLY A 190 -7.01 10.01 17.24
N MET A 191 -5.99 10.34 16.44
CA MET A 191 -6.17 11.17 15.26
C MET A 191 -5.11 10.91 14.21
N MET A 192 -5.43 11.26 12.96
CA MET A 192 -4.50 11.28 11.83
C MET A 192 -4.30 12.70 11.31
N PHE A 193 -3.08 13.01 10.88
CA PHE A 193 -2.79 14.23 10.13
C PHE A 193 -1.76 13.98 9.02
N ASP A 194 -1.81 14.82 7.99
CA ASP A 194 -1.09 14.67 6.71
C ASP A 194 0.32 15.26 6.84
N ARG A 195 1.15 14.63 7.65
CA ARG A 195 2.61 14.85 7.74
C ARG A 195 3.29 13.53 8.00
N GLY A 196 4.23 13.19 7.15
CA GLY A 196 5.06 12.00 7.31
C GLY A 196 6.39 12.31 7.98
N TYR A 197 7.24 11.29 8.09
CA TYR A 197 8.58 11.44 8.67
C TYR A 197 9.44 12.41 7.83
N ILE A 198 10.29 13.17 8.50
CA ILE A 198 11.18 14.16 7.84
C ILE A 198 12.21 13.46 6.93
N THR A 199 12.66 12.27 7.30
CA THR A 199 13.64 11.49 6.54
C THR A 199 13.37 10.00 6.63
N PRO A 200 13.61 9.22 5.54
CA PRO A 200 13.50 7.76 5.55
C PRO A 200 14.39 7.05 6.56
N TYR A 201 15.45 7.68 7.05
CA TYR A 201 16.29 7.13 8.11
C TYR A 201 15.58 6.97 9.45
N MET A 202 14.35 7.48 9.57
CA MET A 202 13.51 7.36 10.77
C MET A 202 12.54 6.18 10.73
N VAL A 203 12.49 5.39 9.66
CA VAL A 203 11.62 4.21 9.58
C VAL A 203 12.10 3.09 10.52
N THR A 204 11.14 2.35 11.07
CA THR A 204 11.40 1.15 11.89
C THR A 204 11.14 -0.13 11.11
N ASP A 205 10.23 -0.06 10.14
CA ASP A 205 9.90 -1.13 9.19
C ASP A 205 10.29 -0.66 7.79
N THR A 206 11.40 -1.20 7.29
CA THR A 206 11.93 -0.84 5.97
C THR A 206 11.13 -1.42 4.82
N ASP A 207 10.41 -2.52 5.03
CA ASP A 207 9.61 -3.17 3.99
C ASP A 207 8.35 -2.37 3.70
N LYS A 208 7.73 -1.82 4.76
CA LYS A 208 6.54 -0.95 4.66
C LYS A 208 6.89 0.53 4.58
N MET A 209 8.16 0.91 4.75
CA MET A 209 8.60 2.29 4.87
C MET A 209 7.81 3.08 5.92
N GLU A 210 7.61 2.47 7.09
CA GLU A 210 6.86 3.03 8.21
C GLU A 210 7.74 3.15 9.47
N ALA A 211 7.45 4.16 10.29
CA ALA A 211 8.01 4.27 11.62
C ALA A 211 6.90 4.04 12.65
N VAL A 212 7.08 3.03 13.52
CA VAL A 212 6.14 2.70 14.59
C VAL A 212 6.84 2.89 15.93
N ILE A 213 6.23 3.67 16.81
CA ILE A 213 6.72 3.97 18.15
C ILE A 213 5.64 3.57 19.15
N ASP A 214 5.89 2.51 19.91
CA ASP A 214 5.03 2.13 21.04
C ASP A 214 5.45 2.87 22.31
N ASP A 215 4.47 3.22 23.16
CA ASP A 215 4.65 3.99 24.38
C ASP A 215 5.39 5.33 24.15
N ALA A 216 4.93 6.06 23.13
CA ALA A 216 5.57 7.27 22.66
C ALA A 216 5.45 8.41 23.66
N TYR A 217 6.55 9.12 23.92
CA TYR A 217 6.59 10.45 24.49
C TYR A 217 6.60 11.46 23.34
N ILE A 218 5.74 12.48 23.38
CA ILE A 218 5.47 13.37 22.26
C ILE A 218 5.86 14.80 22.63
N LEU A 219 6.90 15.32 21.99
CA LEU A 219 7.28 16.72 22.05
C LEU A 219 6.49 17.49 20.99
N ILE A 220 5.74 18.50 21.40
CA ILE A 220 4.89 19.32 20.53
C ILE A 220 5.38 20.76 20.59
N THR A 221 5.79 21.33 19.45
CA THR A 221 6.25 22.71 19.38
C THR A 221 5.89 23.38 18.05
N ASP A 222 5.63 24.67 18.10
CA ASP A 222 5.45 25.52 16.92
C ASP A 222 6.77 26.09 16.38
N LYS A 223 7.92 25.71 16.99
CA LYS A 223 9.25 26.18 16.63
C LYS A 223 9.98 25.20 15.72
N LYS A 224 10.98 25.75 15.03
CA LYS A 224 11.99 24.94 14.35
C LYS A 224 13.05 24.46 15.33
N ILE A 225 13.51 23.23 15.13
CA ILE A 225 14.61 22.66 15.90
C ILE A 225 15.81 22.51 14.94
N SER A 226 16.73 23.48 15.00
CA SER A 226 17.92 23.50 14.13
C SER A 226 19.20 23.18 14.90
N VAL A 227 19.22 23.42 16.20
CA VAL A 227 20.37 23.21 17.08
C VAL A 227 20.02 22.20 18.16
N ILE A 228 20.84 21.17 18.31
CA ILE A 228 20.56 20.07 19.25
C ILE A 228 20.57 20.51 20.72
N SER A 229 21.37 21.55 21.07
CA SER A 229 21.47 22.06 22.44
C SER A 229 20.14 22.58 23.00
N ASP A 230 19.17 22.92 22.12
CA ASP A 230 17.87 23.43 22.56
C ASP A 230 16.98 22.34 23.18
N ILE A 231 17.22 21.08 22.82
CA ILE A 231 16.46 19.93 23.33
C ILE A 231 17.36 18.92 24.06
N LEU A 232 18.66 19.19 24.19
CA LEU A 232 19.62 18.27 24.76
C LEU A 232 19.27 17.81 26.20
N PRO A 233 18.88 18.71 27.12
CA PRO A 233 18.52 18.31 28.49
C PRO A 233 17.33 17.34 28.53
N LEU A 234 16.34 17.51 27.63
CA LEU A 234 15.21 16.62 27.48
C LEU A 234 15.63 15.26 26.92
N LEU A 235 16.48 15.26 25.87
CA LEU A 235 16.99 14.02 25.27
C LEU A 235 17.77 13.18 26.27
N GLU A 236 18.62 13.79 27.09
CA GLU A 236 19.40 13.09 28.11
C GLU A 236 18.50 12.38 29.13
N GLN A 237 17.45 13.04 29.60
CA GLN A 237 16.48 12.44 30.52
C GLN A 237 15.75 11.23 29.87
N LEU A 238 15.32 11.38 28.62
CA LEU A 238 14.62 10.31 27.90
C LEU A 238 15.54 9.10 27.60
N VAL A 239 16.77 9.35 27.22
CA VAL A 239 17.78 8.29 26.99
C VAL A 239 18.07 7.53 28.26
N GLN A 240 18.32 8.24 29.38
CA GLN A 240 18.56 7.62 30.69
C GLN A 240 17.36 6.77 31.15
N ALA A 241 16.15 7.21 30.84
CA ALA A 241 14.91 6.50 31.16
C ALA A 241 14.54 5.42 30.14
N GLY A 242 15.31 5.25 29.04
CA GLY A 242 15.02 4.30 27.96
C GLY A 242 13.70 4.58 27.22
N LYS A 243 13.28 5.86 27.15
CA LYS A 243 12.00 6.26 26.56
C LYS A 243 12.13 6.58 25.09
N LYS A 244 11.05 6.34 24.32
CA LYS A 244 10.97 6.62 22.90
C LYS A 244 10.34 7.99 22.68
N LEU A 245 10.92 8.79 21.80
CA LEU A 245 10.50 10.16 21.54
C LEU A 245 9.89 10.32 20.14
N PHE A 246 8.75 10.96 20.08
CA PHE A 246 8.14 11.46 18.86
C PHE A 246 8.14 12.99 18.90
N ILE A 247 8.67 13.64 17.85
CA ILE A 247 8.78 15.10 17.78
C ILE A 247 7.85 15.64 16.70
N ILE A 248 6.97 16.55 17.10
CA ILE A 248 6.14 17.36 16.20
C ILE A 248 6.64 18.80 16.32
N ALA A 249 7.30 19.32 15.28
CA ALA A 249 7.87 20.65 15.27
C ALA A 249 7.54 21.37 13.95
N GLU A 250 7.67 22.70 13.89
CA GLU A 250 7.54 23.41 12.61
C GLU A 250 8.46 22.79 11.54
N ASP A 251 9.72 22.56 11.91
CA ASP A 251 10.69 21.78 11.14
C ASP A 251 11.79 21.24 12.09
N VAL A 252 12.48 20.18 11.67
CA VAL A 252 13.71 19.72 12.31
C VAL A 252 14.77 19.64 11.23
N GLU A 253 15.82 20.46 11.35
CA GLU A 253 16.79 20.65 10.27
C GLU A 253 18.23 20.79 10.80
N GLY A 254 19.19 20.90 9.90
CA GLY A 254 20.58 21.22 10.20
C GLY A 254 21.28 20.25 11.13
N GLU A 255 22.00 20.78 12.11
CA GLU A 255 22.76 20.02 13.10
C GLU A 255 21.87 19.11 13.96
N ALA A 256 20.70 19.61 14.37
CA ALA A 256 19.76 18.85 15.20
C ALA A 256 19.30 17.58 14.48
N LEU A 257 18.85 17.70 13.23
CA LEU A 257 18.41 16.54 12.44
C LEU A 257 19.54 15.51 12.27
N SER A 258 20.73 15.98 11.89
CA SER A 258 21.89 15.10 11.69
C SER A 258 22.27 14.34 12.95
N THR A 259 22.27 15.01 14.09
CA THR A 259 22.58 14.42 15.39
C THR A 259 21.52 13.39 15.80
N LEU A 260 20.24 13.69 15.62
CA LEU A 260 19.14 12.74 15.90
C LEU A 260 19.25 11.49 15.03
N ILE A 261 19.52 11.63 13.72
CA ILE A 261 19.69 10.50 12.80
C ILE A 261 20.87 9.62 13.23
N VAL A 262 22.03 10.22 13.52
CA VAL A 262 23.25 9.45 13.92
C VAL A 262 23.00 8.66 15.21
N ASN A 263 22.39 9.27 16.21
CA ASN A 263 22.10 8.59 17.49
C ASN A 263 21.03 7.51 17.33
N ARG A 264 20.03 7.73 16.47
CA ARG A 264 19.05 6.71 16.13
C ARG A 264 19.71 5.51 15.44
N LEU A 265 20.54 5.74 14.41
CA LEU A 265 21.23 4.66 13.69
C LEU A 265 22.20 3.87 14.59
N ARG A 266 22.76 4.51 15.61
CA ARG A 266 23.58 3.85 16.66
C ARG A 266 22.74 3.10 17.69
N GLY A 267 21.39 3.24 17.67
CA GLY A 267 20.51 2.61 18.65
C GLY A 267 20.52 3.26 20.03
N THR A 268 21.18 4.41 20.21
CA THR A 268 21.26 5.13 21.48
C THR A 268 20.01 5.95 21.78
N LEU A 269 19.29 6.38 20.73
CA LEU A 269 18.07 7.16 20.85
C LEU A 269 17.00 6.59 19.89
N ASN A 270 15.82 6.33 20.40
CA ASN A 270 14.68 5.98 19.58
C ASN A 270 13.81 7.23 19.36
N VAL A 271 13.95 7.85 18.18
CA VAL A 271 13.29 9.11 17.85
C VAL A 271 12.72 9.09 16.43
N VAL A 272 11.54 9.70 16.26
CA VAL A 272 10.95 10.01 14.96
C VAL A 272 10.48 11.44 14.98
N CYS A 273 10.72 12.17 13.89
CA CYS A 273 10.36 13.58 13.76
C CYS A 273 9.45 13.77 12.57
N VAL A 274 8.43 14.60 12.76
CA VAL A 274 7.51 15.05 11.70
C VAL A 274 7.33 16.57 11.75
N LYS A 275 6.93 17.14 10.62
CA LYS A 275 6.54 18.55 10.58
C LYS A 275 5.15 18.73 11.18
N ALA A 276 4.94 19.84 11.88
CA ALA A 276 3.65 20.21 12.42
C ALA A 276 2.61 20.37 11.30
N PRO A 277 1.38 19.87 11.50
CA PRO A 277 0.30 20.01 10.53
C PRO A 277 -0.20 21.46 10.45
N GLY A 278 -0.68 21.85 9.27
CA GLY A 278 -1.23 23.18 9.03
C GLY A 278 -0.18 24.29 8.91
N PHE A 279 -0.66 25.54 8.80
CA PHE A 279 0.15 26.75 8.70
C PHE A 279 -0.49 27.88 9.50
N GLY A 280 0.32 28.83 10.01
CA GLY A 280 -0.15 29.98 10.76
C GLY A 280 -0.99 29.60 11.98
N ASP A 281 -2.11 30.30 12.20
CA ASP A 281 -2.98 30.06 13.35
C ASP A 281 -3.62 28.68 13.36
N ARG A 282 -3.87 28.10 12.18
CA ARG A 282 -4.36 26.72 12.10
C ARG A 282 -3.35 25.71 12.65
N ARG A 283 -2.06 25.92 12.42
CA ARG A 283 -1.01 25.07 13.01
C ARG A 283 -1.11 25.09 14.53
N LYS A 284 -1.25 26.28 15.12
CA LYS A 284 -1.37 26.43 16.58
C LYS A 284 -2.57 25.67 17.13
N GLU A 285 -3.72 25.82 16.46
CA GLU A 285 -4.95 25.12 16.83
C GLU A 285 -4.82 23.59 16.72
N MET A 286 -4.20 23.09 15.65
CA MET A 286 -3.96 21.65 15.48
C MET A 286 -2.95 21.11 16.48
N LEU A 287 -1.88 21.86 16.80
CA LEU A 287 -0.94 21.48 17.85
C LEU A 287 -1.61 21.43 19.23
N GLN A 288 -2.52 22.36 19.51
CA GLN A 288 -3.30 22.35 20.75
C GLN A 288 -4.26 21.14 20.81
N ASP A 289 -4.89 20.78 19.69
CA ASP A 289 -5.74 19.58 19.61
C ASP A 289 -4.93 18.31 19.89
N ILE A 290 -3.71 18.20 19.32
CA ILE A 290 -2.80 17.07 19.57
C ILE A 290 -2.35 17.06 21.05
N ALA A 291 -2.03 18.21 21.62
CA ALA A 291 -1.63 18.31 23.01
C ALA A 291 -2.73 17.85 23.97
N ILE A 292 -3.98 18.27 23.74
CA ILE A 292 -5.14 17.83 24.53
C ILE A 292 -5.36 16.33 24.38
N LEU A 293 -5.29 15.81 23.15
CA LEU A 293 -5.47 14.39 22.86
C LEU A 293 -4.43 13.52 23.56
N THR A 294 -3.21 14.00 23.69
CA THR A 294 -2.08 13.23 24.22
C THR A 294 -1.73 13.57 25.67
N GLY A 295 -2.41 14.55 26.26
CA GLY A 295 -2.16 15.02 27.62
C GLY A 295 -0.86 15.81 27.78
N GLY A 296 -0.32 16.35 26.69
CA GLY A 296 0.91 17.15 26.69
C GLY A 296 0.63 18.66 26.64
N GLN A 297 1.71 19.42 26.49
CA GLN A 297 1.67 20.87 26.32
C GLN A 297 2.37 21.27 25.03
N VAL A 298 1.86 22.33 24.37
CA VAL A 298 2.56 22.94 23.24
C VAL A 298 3.68 23.83 23.77
N ILE A 299 4.91 23.52 23.39
CA ILE A 299 6.06 24.37 23.73
C ILE A 299 6.13 25.51 22.72
N SER A 300 5.70 26.70 23.16
CA SER A 300 5.61 27.90 22.33
C SER A 300 6.02 29.16 23.15
N GLU A 301 6.74 30.08 22.50
CA GLU A 301 7.12 31.35 23.13
C GLU A 301 5.90 32.22 23.44
N GLU A 302 4.82 32.10 22.68
CA GLU A 302 3.58 32.82 22.99
C GLU A 302 2.97 32.37 24.33
N LEU A 303 3.24 31.13 24.74
CA LEU A 303 2.86 30.58 26.03
C LEU A 303 3.94 30.78 27.11
N GLY A 304 5.04 31.47 26.78
CA GLY A 304 6.17 31.70 27.69
C GLY A 304 7.07 30.48 27.88
N LEU A 305 6.98 29.47 27.01
CA LEU A 305 7.75 28.22 27.09
C LEU A 305 8.83 28.19 26.02
N THR A 306 10.05 27.80 26.40
CA THR A 306 11.15 27.56 25.46
C THR A 306 11.48 26.07 25.38
N LEU A 307 12.10 25.65 24.29
CA LEU A 307 12.52 24.25 24.11
C LEU A 307 13.54 23.80 25.17
N LYS A 308 14.36 24.74 25.69
CA LYS A 308 15.35 24.48 26.74
C LYS A 308 14.73 24.19 28.09
N ASP A 309 13.53 24.73 28.33
CA ASP A 309 12.78 24.55 29.57
C ASP A 309 11.86 23.31 29.50
N ALA A 310 11.80 22.64 28.37
CA ALA A 310 10.96 21.46 28.18
C ALA A 310 11.37 20.32 29.11
N THR A 311 10.41 19.81 29.88
CA THR A 311 10.56 18.67 30.79
C THR A 311 9.73 17.47 30.31
N VAL A 312 10.03 16.30 30.83
CA VAL A 312 9.31 15.06 30.49
C VAL A 312 7.81 15.15 30.81
N ASP A 313 7.44 15.89 31.85
CA ASP A 313 6.03 16.06 32.29
C ASP A 313 5.22 16.94 31.34
N MET A 314 5.88 17.73 30.49
CA MET A 314 5.23 18.54 29.45
C MET A 314 4.95 17.75 28.17
N LEU A 315 5.53 16.57 28.03
CA LEU A 315 5.37 15.73 26.85
C LEU A 315 4.01 15.04 26.83
N GLY A 316 3.40 15.03 25.65
CA GLY A 316 2.25 14.18 25.40
C GLY A 316 2.62 12.69 25.43
N ARG A 317 1.63 11.84 25.59
CA ARG A 317 1.76 10.40 25.62
C ARG A 317 0.75 9.74 24.70
N ALA A 318 1.15 8.69 24.03
CA ALA A 318 0.25 7.80 23.29
C ALA A 318 0.75 6.35 23.37
N ARG A 319 -0.21 5.41 23.32
CA ARG A 319 0.15 3.98 23.29
C ARG A 319 0.98 3.63 22.05
N GLN A 320 0.62 4.20 20.89
CA GLN A 320 1.38 4.02 19.66
C GLN A 320 1.32 5.26 18.77
N VAL A 321 2.39 5.54 18.07
CA VAL A 321 2.44 6.50 16.97
C VAL A 321 2.96 5.77 15.74
N LYS A 322 2.18 5.83 14.64
CA LYS A 322 2.54 5.25 13.34
C LYS A 322 2.75 6.38 12.33
N VAL A 323 3.90 6.41 11.68
CA VAL A 323 4.28 7.44 10.71
C VAL A 323 4.65 6.80 9.39
N THR A 324 3.97 7.21 8.34
CA THR A 324 4.29 6.85 6.95
C THR A 324 5.05 8.00 6.27
N LYS A 325 5.30 7.88 4.98
CA LYS A 325 5.90 8.97 4.19
C LYS A 325 5.03 10.24 4.16
N GLU A 326 3.72 10.12 4.27
CA GLU A 326 2.77 11.20 4.05
C GLU A 326 1.93 11.51 5.30
N ASN A 327 1.69 10.53 6.16
CA ASN A 327 0.74 10.64 7.26
C ASN A 327 1.33 10.23 8.60
N THR A 328 0.79 10.81 9.66
CA THR A 328 1.02 10.42 11.05
C THR A 328 -0.31 10.03 11.70
N ILE A 329 -0.33 8.89 12.38
CA ILE A 329 -1.48 8.40 13.15
C ILE A 329 -1.06 8.29 14.61
N ILE A 330 -1.77 8.98 15.49
CA ILE A 330 -1.66 8.85 16.94
C ILE A 330 -2.77 7.91 17.38
N VAL A 331 -2.41 6.81 18.04
CA VAL A 331 -3.35 5.78 18.50
C VAL A 331 -3.34 5.75 20.00
N ASP A 332 -4.54 5.83 20.59
CA ASP A 332 -4.75 5.77 22.03
C ASP A 332 -3.92 6.83 22.77
N GLY A 333 -4.25 8.10 22.48
CA GLY A 333 -3.69 9.26 23.17
C GLY A 333 -4.10 9.25 24.65
N MET A 334 -3.16 9.54 25.53
CA MET A 334 -3.35 9.46 26.98
C MET A 334 -3.83 10.80 27.58
N GLY A 335 -4.54 11.62 26.80
CA GLY A 335 -5.17 12.85 27.27
C GLY A 335 -6.37 12.62 28.17
N ASP A 336 -6.75 13.63 28.92
CA ASP A 336 -7.95 13.59 29.74
C ASP A 336 -9.21 13.58 28.87
N LYS A 337 -10.08 12.59 29.07
CA LYS A 337 -11.30 12.41 28.26
C LYS A 337 -12.26 13.60 28.36
N GLN A 338 -12.34 14.25 29.52
CA GLN A 338 -13.18 15.41 29.70
C GLN A 338 -12.63 16.60 28.91
N ALA A 339 -11.31 16.83 28.96
CA ALA A 339 -10.65 17.87 28.18
C ALA A 339 -10.83 17.68 26.67
N ILE A 340 -10.77 16.43 26.20
CA ILE A 340 -11.05 16.08 24.79
C ILE A 340 -12.52 16.39 24.43
N ALA A 341 -13.47 15.99 25.27
CA ALA A 341 -14.89 16.27 25.06
C ALA A 341 -15.20 17.77 25.05
N ASP A 342 -14.59 18.52 25.96
CA ASP A 342 -14.73 19.99 26.03
C ASP A 342 -14.16 20.66 24.77
N ARG A 343 -13.02 20.17 24.27
CA ARG A 343 -12.42 20.66 23.03
C ARG A 343 -13.30 20.38 21.81
N VAL A 344 -13.87 19.20 21.72
CA VAL A 344 -14.85 18.85 20.68
C VAL A 344 -16.08 19.76 20.74
N ALA A 345 -16.61 20.04 21.93
CA ALA A 345 -17.72 20.97 22.13
C ALA A 345 -17.36 22.39 21.69
N GLN A 346 -16.15 22.87 22.01
CA GLN A 346 -15.64 24.17 21.58
C GLN A 346 -15.57 24.29 20.05
N ILE A 347 -15.03 23.28 19.36
CA ILE A 347 -14.95 23.26 17.88
C ILE A 347 -16.37 23.28 17.28
N ARG A 348 -17.33 22.50 17.82
CA ARG A 348 -18.73 22.53 17.38
C ARG A 348 -19.36 23.90 17.52
N ALA A 349 -19.09 24.59 18.62
CA ALA A 349 -19.57 25.97 18.84
C ALA A 349 -18.95 26.94 17.82
N GLN A 350 -17.67 26.81 17.50
CA GLN A 350 -17.01 27.61 16.46
C GLN A 350 -17.63 27.39 15.08
N ILE A 351 -17.99 26.14 14.71
CA ILE A 351 -18.68 25.81 13.46
C ILE A 351 -20.03 26.55 13.38
N GLY A 352 -20.78 26.59 14.49
CA GLY A 352 -22.07 27.28 14.55
C GLY A 352 -21.98 28.82 14.46
N ASN A 353 -20.87 29.37 14.85
CA ASN A 353 -20.66 30.83 14.90
C ASN A 353 -19.95 31.42 13.68
N THR A 354 -19.28 30.58 12.85
CA THR A 354 -18.55 31.08 11.69
C THR A 354 -19.49 31.40 10.53
N THR A 355 -19.25 32.52 9.86
CA THR A 355 -19.95 32.95 8.65
C THR A 355 -19.19 32.57 7.37
N SER A 356 -17.94 32.19 7.48
CA SER A 356 -17.08 31.76 6.37
C SER A 356 -17.30 30.28 6.05
N GLU A 357 -17.73 29.95 4.86
CA GLU A 357 -17.88 28.55 4.40
C GLU A 357 -16.56 27.81 4.43
N TYR A 358 -15.46 28.48 4.05
CA TYR A 358 -14.14 27.90 4.07
C TYR A 358 -13.67 27.58 5.52
N ASP A 359 -13.89 28.49 6.47
CA ASP A 359 -13.55 28.23 7.86
C ASP A 359 -14.44 27.14 8.46
N ARG A 360 -15.72 27.11 8.08
CA ARG A 360 -16.64 26.04 8.47
C ARG A 360 -16.15 24.68 8.01
N GLU A 361 -15.75 24.54 6.75
CA GLU A 361 -15.19 23.30 6.22
C GLU A 361 -13.94 22.86 7.02
N LYS A 362 -13.02 23.78 7.29
CA LYS A 362 -11.79 23.47 8.04
C LYS A 362 -12.03 23.15 9.51
N LEU A 363 -13.02 23.75 10.13
CA LEU A 363 -13.46 23.38 11.49
C LEU A 363 -14.14 22.00 11.50
N GLN A 364 -14.91 21.66 10.46
CA GLN A 364 -15.50 20.32 10.30
C GLN A 364 -14.43 19.24 10.13
N GLU A 365 -13.39 19.47 9.31
CA GLU A 365 -12.24 18.57 9.20
C GLU A 365 -11.55 18.35 10.56
N ARG A 366 -11.33 19.42 11.34
CA ARG A 366 -10.76 19.32 12.70
C ARG A 366 -11.65 18.52 13.65
N LEU A 367 -12.96 18.80 13.61
CA LEU A 367 -13.94 18.08 14.41
C LEU A 367 -13.92 16.59 14.09
N ALA A 368 -13.91 16.22 12.82
CA ALA A 368 -13.86 14.83 12.38
C ALA A 368 -12.60 14.11 12.90
N LYS A 369 -11.43 14.79 12.83
CA LYS A 369 -10.17 14.25 13.35
C LYS A 369 -10.17 14.06 14.86
N MET A 370 -10.78 14.96 15.63
CA MET A 370 -10.84 14.88 17.09
C MET A 370 -11.92 13.92 17.61
N ALA A 371 -13.08 13.91 16.97
CA ALA A 371 -14.25 13.16 17.45
C ALA A 371 -14.36 11.74 16.84
N GLY A 372 -13.67 11.46 15.72
CA GLY A 372 -13.78 10.20 15.00
C GLY A 372 -13.06 9.03 15.66
N GLY A 373 -12.07 9.29 16.49
CA GLY A 373 -11.22 8.24 17.07
C GLY A 373 -10.43 7.46 16.02
N VAL A 374 -9.81 6.37 16.47
CA VAL A 374 -9.11 5.38 15.62
C VAL A 374 -9.69 4.00 15.89
N ALA A 375 -10.18 3.33 14.86
CA ALA A 375 -10.53 1.91 14.99
C ALA A 375 -9.25 1.08 14.90
N VAL A 376 -9.04 0.19 15.85
CA VAL A 376 -7.89 -0.71 15.90
C VAL A 376 -8.39 -2.13 15.70
N ILE A 377 -7.99 -2.77 14.60
CA ILE A 377 -8.22 -4.20 14.39
C ILE A 377 -7.05 -4.96 15.01
N LYS A 378 -7.33 -5.65 16.09
CA LYS A 378 -6.39 -6.54 16.79
C LYS A 378 -6.40 -7.91 16.15
N VAL A 379 -5.27 -8.33 15.58
CA VAL A 379 -5.14 -9.61 14.90
C VAL A 379 -4.53 -10.63 15.84
N GLY A 380 -5.27 -11.70 16.12
CA GLY A 380 -4.81 -12.81 16.95
C GLY A 380 -4.69 -14.11 16.15
N ALA A 381 -3.68 -14.90 16.48
CA ALA A 381 -3.46 -16.24 15.94
C ALA A 381 -2.70 -17.11 16.94
N ALA A 382 -2.66 -18.42 16.69
CA ALA A 382 -1.96 -19.37 17.55
C ALA A 382 -0.42 -19.34 17.37
N THR A 383 0.03 -18.95 16.17
CA THR A 383 1.46 -18.88 15.81
C THR A 383 1.82 -17.54 15.17
N GLU A 384 3.09 -17.15 15.26
CA GLU A 384 3.61 -15.91 14.65
C GLU A 384 3.46 -15.93 13.12
N THR A 385 3.67 -17.08 12.48
CA THR A 385 3.53 -17.23 11.03
C THR A 385 2.09 -17.02 10.59
N GLU A 386 1.10 -17.62 11.30
CA GLU A 386 -0.32 -17.43 11.03
C GLU A 386 -0.75 -15.98 11.27
N MET A 387 -0.22 -15.35 12.33
CA MET A 387 -0.53 -13.96 12.66
C MET A 387 -0.05 -13.00 11.56
N LYS A 388 1.16 -13.19 11.06
CA LYS A 388 1.70 -12.37 9.97
C LYS A 388 0.88 -12.53 8.69
N GLU A 389 0.54 -13.75 8.30
CA GLU A 389 -0.31 -14.03 7.14
C GLU A 389 -1.69 -13.36 7.29
N LYS A 390 -2.35 -13.57 8.43
CA LYS A 390 -3.66 -13.02 8.71
C LYS A 390 -3.66 -11.49 8.73
N LYS A 391 -2.60 -10.88 9.25
CA LYS A 391 -2.42 -9.43 9.28
C LYS A 391 -2.32 -8.85 7.86
N LEU A 392 -1.48 -9.43 6.99
CA LEU A 392 -1.36 -9.00 5.58
C LEU A 392 -2.71 -9.11 4.87
N ARG A 393 -3.41 -10.22 5.02
CA ARG A 393 -4.72 -10.46 4.42
C ARG A 393 -5.80 -9.47 4.90
N ILE A 394 -5.78 -9.07 6.17
CA ILE A 394 -6.68 -8.03 6.70
C ILE A 394 -6.28 -6.65 6.16
N GLU A 395 -4.98 -6.36 6.00
CA GLU A 395 -4.49 -5.11 5.39
C GLU A 395 -4.99 -4.96 3.95
N ASP A 396 -4.87 -6.01 3.14
CA ASP A 396 -5.37 -6.02 1.75
C ASP A 396 -6.89 -5.80 1.72
N ALA A 397 -7.64 -6.52 2.55
CA ALA A 397 -9.08 -6.40 2.63
C ALA A 397 -9.54 -5.00 3.08
N LEU A 398 -8.85 -4.38 4.02
CA LEU A 398 -9.10 -3.00 4.44
C LEU A 398 -8.83 -2.00 3.30
N ASN A 399 -7.74 -2.17 2.57
CA ASN A 399 -7.40 -1.31 1.45
C ASN A 399 -8.40 -1.49 0.29
N ALA A 400 -8.79 -2.73 -0.01
CA ALA A 400 -9.82 -3.03 -1.00
C ALA A 400 -11.16 -2.38 -0.63
N THR A 401 -11.58 -2.42 0.64
CA THR A 401 -12.82 -1.77 1.08
C THR A 401 -12.75 -0.25 0.97
N LYS A 402 -11.62 0.38 1.30
CA LYS A 402 -11.40 1.82 1.09
C LYS A 402 -11.48 2.17 -0.39
N ALA A 403 -10.81 1.41 -1.25
CA ALA A 403 -10.85 1.61 -2.70
C ALA A 403 -12.27 1.46 -3.27
N ALA A 404 -13.09 0.54 -2.72
CA ALA A 404 -14.48 0.37 -3.11
C ALA A 404 -15.36 1.56 -2.69
N VAL A 405 -15.14 2.11 -1.51
CA VAL A 405 -15.85 3.33 -1.07
C VAL A 405 -15.52 4.53 -1.95
N GLU A 406 -14.27 4.64 -2.41
CA GLU A 406 -13.81 5.75 -3.25
C GLU A 406 -14.39 5.70 -4.68
N GLU A 407 -14.30 4.56 -5.36
CA GLU A 407 -14.65 4.46 -6.80
C GLU A 407 -15.78 3.46 -7.11
N GLY A 408 -16.36 2.83 -6.09
CA GLY A 408 -17.40 1.83 -6.25
C GLY A 408 -16.88 0.42 -6.53
N ILE A 409 -17.82 -0.47 -6.81
CA ILE A 409 -17.61 -1.91 -7.04
C ILE A 409 -18.02 -2.34 -8.43
N VAL A 410 -17.37 -3.37 -8.94
CA VAL A 410 -17.67 -4.03 -10.22
C VAL A 410 -17.80 -5.53 -10.01
N ALA A 411 -18.27 -6.26 -11.03
CA ALA A 411 -18.34 -7.73 -10.99
C ALA A 411 -16.93 -8.32 -10.82
N GLY A 412 -16.73 -9.09 -9.76
CA GLY A 412 -15.45 -9.67 -9.38
C GLY A 412 -15.08 -10.96 -10.15
N GLY A 413 -14.03 -11.62 -9.66
CA GLY A 413 -13.59 -12.90 -10.23
C GLY A 413 -13.09 -12.81 -11.68
N GLY A 414 -12.55 -11.67 -12.08
CA GLY A 414 -12.10 -11.42 -13.45
C GLY A 414 -13.24 -11.15 -14.46
N THR A 415 -14.50 -11.17 -14.02
CA THR A 415 -15.68 -11.00 -14.87
C THR A 415 -15.73 -9.62 -15.53
N ILE A 416 -15.41 -8.56 -14.79
CA ILE A 416 -15.39 -7.19 -15.34
C ILE A 416 -14.46 -7.09 -16.55
N PHE A 417 -13.28 -7.72 -16.51
CA PHE A 417 -12.33 -7.68 -17.62
C PHE A 417 -12.91 -8.32 -18.90
N VAL A 418 -13.70 -9.40 -18.76
CA VAL A 418 -14.41 -10.02 -19.89
C VAL A 418 -15.51 -9.10 -20.41
N ASN A 419 -16.28 -8.48 -19.51
CA ASN A 419 -17.41 -7.62 -19.84
C ASN A 419 -16.99 -6.35 -20.62
N ILE A 420 -15.78 -5.86 -20.44
CA ILE A 420 -15.26 -4.67 -21.14
C ILE A 420 -14.57 -4.97 -22.47
N ILE A 421 -14.30 -6.25 -22.80
CA ILE A 421 -13.68 -6.63 -24.09
C ILE A 421 -14.44 -6.04 -25.29
N PRO A 422 -15.78 -6.06 -25.35
CA PRO A 422 -16.51 -5.44 -26.47
C PRO A 422 -16.21 -3.95 -26.65
N ALA A 423 -16.09 -3.18 -25.56
CA ALA A 423 -15.75 -1.76 -25.62
C ALA A 423 -14.34 -1.52 -26.17
N VAL A 424 -13.37 -2.38 -25.79
CA VAL A 424 -12.00 -2.33 -26.31
C VAL A 424 -11.96 -2.74 -27.78
N THR A 425 -12.64 -3.82 -28.16
CA THR A 425 -12.62 -4.33 -29.54
C THR A 425 -13.39 -3.43 -30.52
N ALA A 426 -14.32 -2.61 -30.05
CA ALA A 426 -14.98 -1.60 -30.89
C ALA A 426 -13.97 -0.62 -31.52
N LEU A 427 -12.84 -0.32 -30.83
CA LEU A 427 -11.79 0.53 -31.38
C LEU A 427 -11.12 -0.04 -32.65
N LEU A 428 -11.24 -1.35 -32.90
CA LEU A 428 -10.64 -2.00 -34.07
C LEU A 428 -11.21 -1.47 -35.41
N ALA A 429 -12.35 -0.78 -35.37
CA ALA A 429 -12.91 -0.10 -36.52
C ALA A 429 -12.21 1.23 -36.85
N ASP A 430 -11.58 1.86 -35.82
CA ASP A 430 -11.04 3.22 -35.90
C ASP A 430 -9.51 3.24 -35.97
N VAL A 431 -8.84 2.07 -35.92
CA VAL A 431 -7.38 1.95 -35.92
C VAL A 431 -6.92 0.96 -37.00
N GLU A 432 -5.69 1.18 -37.51
CA GLU A 432 -5.11 0.36 -38.59
C GLU A 432 -3.69 -0.13 -38.22
N GLY A 433 -3.19 -1.13 -38.97
CA GLY A 433 -1.82 -1.63 -38.86
C GLY A 433 -1.44 -2.07 -37.44
N ASP A 434 -0.25 -1.71 -37.01
CA ASP A 434 0.28 -2.10 -35.69
C ASP A 434 -0.42 -1.44 -34.50
N GLU A 435 -1.16 -0.36 -34.73
CA GLU A 435 -2.02 0.23 -33.71
C GLU A 435 -3.19 -0.72 -33.38
N LYS A 436 -3.76 -1.35 -34.43
CA LYS A 436 -4.78 -2.41 -34.29
C LYS A 436 -4.23 -3.61 -33.49
N THR A 437 -2.98 -3.99 -33.77
CA THR A 437 -2.29 -5.04 -33.00
C THR A 437 -2.19 -4.68 -31.52
N GLY A 438 -1.86 -3.41 -31.20
CA GLY A 438 -1.83 -2.93 -29.81
C GLY A 438 -3.17 -3.10 -29.09
N VAL A 439 -4.28 -2.76 -29.75
CA VAL A 439 -5.64 -2.95 -29.19
C VAL A 439 -5.93 -4.44 -28.97
N GLN A 440 -5.56 -5.31 -29.92
CA GLN A 440 -5.77 -6.76 -29.79
C GLN A 440 -4.97 -7.37 -28.64
N ILE A 441 -3.75 -6.89 -28.38
CA ILE A 441 -2.92 -7.34 -27.24
C ILE A 441 -3.64 -7.09 -25.93
N VAL A 442 -4.18 -5.89 -25.73
CA VAL A 442 -4.92 -5.56 -24.51
C VAL A 442 -6.20 -6.38 -24.40
N ALA A 443 -7.01 -6.46 -25.48
CA ALA A 443 -8.22 -7.27 -25.49
C ALA A 443 -7.96 -8.73 -25.12
N LYS A 444 -6.81 -9.30 -25.59
CA LYS A 444 -6.40 -10.67 -25.27
C LYS A 444 -5.95 -10.81 -23.82
N ALA A 445 -5.22 -9.84 -23.31
CA ALA A 445 -4.76 -9.86 -21.92
C ALA A 445 -5.93 -9.78 -20.91
N LEU A 446 -7.03 -9.10 -21.25
CA LEU A 446 -8.24 -9.04 -20.43
C LEU A 446 -8.91 -10.40 -20.19
N GLU A 447 -8.62 -11.42 -20.98
CA GLU A 447 -9.12 -12.79 -20.79
C GLU A 447 -8.39 -13.53 -19.65
N GLU A 448 -7.14 -13.14 -19.32
CA GLU A 448 -6.26 -13.95 -18.47
C GLU A 448 -6.70 -14.01 -17.00
N PRO A 449 -7.26 -12.96 -16.36
CA PRO A 449 -7.67 -13.07 -14.96
C PRO A 449 -8.68 -14.18 -14.69
N ILE A 450 -9.74 -14.26 -15.46
CA ILE A 450 -10.74 -15.33 -15.31
C ILE A 450 -10.17 -16.71 -15.68
N ARG A 451 -9.28 -16.78 -16.69
CA ARG A 451 -8.59 -18.02 -17.07
C ARG A 451 -7.71 -18.53 -15.93
N GLN A 452 -6.95 -17.64 -15.29
CA GLN A 452 -6.04 -18.00 -14.21
C GLN A 452 -6.80 -18.43 -12.95
N ILE A 453 -7.88 -17.74 -12.59
CA ILE A 453 -8.75 -18.14 -11.47
C ILE A 453 -9.32 -19.53 -11.68
N ALA A 454 -9.78 -19.83 -12.90
CA ALA A 454 -10.26 -21.15 -13.26
C ALA A 454 -9.15 -22.21 -13.20
N ALA A 455 -7.97 -21.91 -13.75
CA ALA A 455 -6.81 -22.82 -13.71
C ALA A 455 -6.37 -23.14 -12.28
N ASN A 456 -6.35 -22.15 -11.38
CA ASN A 456 -6.04 -22.33 -9.96
C ASN A 456 -7.11 -23.20 -9.25
N ALA A 457 -8.34 -23.22 -9.78
CA ALA A 457 -9.40 -24.11 -9.33
C ALA A 457 -9.34 -25.53 -9.94
N GLY A 458 -8.37 -25.79 -10.85
CA GLY A 458 -8.23 -27.07 -11.55
C GLY A 458 -9.19 -27.24 -12.72
N LEU A 459 -9.73 -26.13 -13.27
CA LEU A 459 -10.73 -26.12 -14.34
C LEU A 459 -10.16 -25.55 -15.64
N ASP A 460 -10.80 -25.85 -16.77
CA ASP A 460 -10.43 -25.27 -18.07
C ASP A 460 -10.94 -23.82 -18.19
N GLY A 461 -10.01 -22.87 -18.08
CA GLY A 461 -10.31 -21.45 -18.17
C GLY A 461 -10.84 -21.01 -19.53
N SER A 462 -10.56 -21.75 -20.62
CA SER A 462 -11.07 -21.43 -21.96
C SER A 462 -12.56 -21.69 -22.08
N VAL A 463 -13.03 -22.79 -21.51
CA VAL A 463 -14.44 -23.15 -21.47
C VAL A 463 -15.24 -22.16 -20.65
N ILE A 464 -14.70 -21.79 -19.48
CA ILE A 464 -15.34 -20.82 -18.57
C ILE A 464 -15.42 -19.44 -19.22
N LEU A 465 -14.31 -18.95 -19.77
CA LEU A 465 -14.28 -17.66 -20.49
C LEU A 465 -15.31 -17.62 -21.62
N GLU A 466 -15.33 -18.65 -22.47
CA GLU A 466 -16.25 -18.68 -23.61
C GLU A 466 -17.71 -18.65 -23.17
N LYS A 467 -18.07 -19.35 -22.09
CA LYS A 467 -19.41 -19.37 -21.56
C LYS A 467 -19.82 -18.02 -20.95
N VAL A 468 -18.91 -17.36 -20.26
CA VAL A 468 -19.14 -16.01 -19.72
C VAL A 468 -19.31 -14.99 -20.86
N ARG A 469 -18.39 -15.01 -21.84
CA ARG A 469 -18.40 -14.11 -22.99
C ARG A 469 -19.68 -14.25 -23.85
N THR A 470 -20.10 -15.47 -24.12
CA THR A 470 -21.29 -15.75 -24.97
C THR A 470 -22.60 -15.55 -24.24
N SER A 471 -22.60 -15.42 -22.93
CA SER A 471 -23.82 -15.10 -22.17
C SER A 471 -24.44 -13.75 -22.56
N GLY A 472 -23.60 -12.78 -22.98
CA GLY A 472 -24.02 -11.43 -23.35
C GLY A 472 -24.59 -10.62 -22.18
N LYS A 473 -24.47 -11.10 -20.94
CA LYS A 473 -25.02 -10.46 -19.74
C LYS A 473 -23.89 -9.82 -18.93
N ASN A 474 -24.00 -8.52 -18.66
CA ASN A 474 -23.10 -7.84 -17.74
C ASN A 474 -23.24 -8.41 -16.33
N GLY A 475 -22.11 -8.62 -15.65
CA GLY A 475 -22.08 -9.18 -14.30
C GLY A 475 -22.25 -10.70 -14.21
N TYR A 476 -22.60 -11.38 -15.29
CA TYR A 476 -22.64 -12.85 -15.32
C TYR A 476 -21.23 -13.41 -15.41
N GLY A 477 -20.83 -14.18 -14.41
CA GLY A 477 -19.48 -14.72 -14.26
C GLY A 477 -19.47 -16.14 -13.72
N PHE A 478 -18.31 -16.56 -13.21
CA PHE A 478 -18.09 -17.90 -12.67
C PHE A 478 -17.56 -17.81 -11.24
N ASP A 479 -18.34 -18.34 -10.29
CA ASP A 479 -17.91 -18.57 -8.91
C ASP A 479 -16.99 -19.80 -8.86
N ALA A 480 -15.69 -19.55 -8.81
CA ALA A 480 -14.69 -20.61 -8.79
C ALA A 480 -14.64 -21.38 -7.46
N TYR A 481 -15.23 -20.85 -6.39
CA TYR A 481 -15.35 -21.53 -5.11
C TYR A 481 -16.42 -22.62 -5.18
N LYS A 482 -17.62 -22.24 -5.64
CA LYS A 482 -18.76 -23.15 -5.77
C LYS A 482 -18.79 -23.92 -7.11
N GLU A 483 -17.99 -23.52 -8.08
CA GLU A 483 -17.93 -24.05 -9.43
C GLU A 483 -19.25 -23.89 -10.22
N GLU A 484 -19.90 -22.73 -10.02
CA GLU A 484 -21.17 -22.40 -10.67
C GLU A 484 -21.15 -21.04 -11.38
N TYR A 485 -22.04 -20.90 -12.37
CA TYR A 485 -22.20 -19.62 -13.07
C TYR A 485 -23.32 -18.82 -12.42
N CYS A 486 -23.05 -17.55 -12.11
CA CYS A 486 -24.00 -16.71 -11.39
C CYS A 486 -23.85 -15.23 -11.79
N ASP A 487 -24.79 -14.40 -11.33
CA ASP A 487 -24.60 -12.95 -11.26
C ASP A 487 -23.62 -12.65 -10.12
N MET A 488 -22.44 -12.15 -10.47
CA MET A 488 -21.34 -11.96 -9.51
C MET A 488 -21.69 -10.91 -8.44
N ILE A 489 -22.32 -9.80 -8.86
CA ILE A 489 -22.67 -8.72 -7.92
C ILE A 489 -23.77 -9.19 -6.97
N ALA A 490 -24.82 -9.83 -7.50
CA ALA A 490 -25.89 -10.38 -6.66
C ALA A 490 -25.39 -11.47 -5.70
N SER A 491 -24.40 -12.26 -6.14
CA SER A 491 -23.76 -13.30 -5.32
C SER A 491 -22.73 -12.75 -4.32
N GLY A 492 -22.48 -11.43 -4.32
CA GLY A 492 -21.53 -10.79 -3.44
C GLY A 492 -20.06 -10.94 -3.85
N ILE A 493 -19.80 -11.42 -5.08
CA ILE A 493 -18.45 -11.56 -5.62
C ILE A 493 -18.12 -10.28 -6.40
N VAL A 494 -17.49 -9.35 -5.72
CA VAL A 494 -17.25 -7.98 -6.21
C VAL A 494 -15.80 -7.59 -6.03
N ASP A 495 -15.28 -6.79 -6.98
CA ASP A 495 -13.95 -6.18 -6.91
C ASP A 495 -14.10 -4.64 -6.86
N PRO A 496 -13.19 -3.91 -6.18
CA PRO A 496 -13.18 -2.45 -6.25
C PRO A 496 -12.80 -1.97 -7.65
N ALA A 497 -13.55 -0.99 -8.19
CA ALA A 497 -13.28 -0.42 -9.50
C ALA A 497 -11.88 0.22 -9.57
N LYS A 498 -11.44 0.89 -8.49
CA LYS A 498 -10.10 1.47 -8.37
C LYS A 498 -9.00 0.42 -8.50
N VAL A 499 -9.16 -0.74 -7.85
CA VAL A 499 -8.20 -1.85 -7.90
C VAL A 499 -8.09 -2.39 -9.32
N THR A 500 -9.22 -2.70 -9.96
CA THR A 500 -9.23 -3.29 -11.30
C THR A 500 -8.65 -2.37 -12.37
N ARG A 501 -9.00 -1.06 -12.35
CA ARG A 501 -8.44 -0.12 -13.31
C ARG A 501 -6.96 0.16 -13.08
N SER A 502 -6.53 0.34 -11.82
CA SER A 502 -5.12 0.60 -11.49
C SER A 502 -4.22 -0.58 -11.88
N ALA A 503 -4.68 -1.81 -11.66
CA ALA A 503 -4.00 -3.01 -12.12
C ALA A 503 -3.77 -3.00 -13.64
N LEU A 504 -4.80 -2.64 -14.41
CA LEU A 504 -4.73 -2.57 -15.87
C LEU A 504 -3.80 -1.44 -16.36
N GLU A 505 -3.93 -0.24 -15.80
CA GLU A 505 -3.12 0.93 -16.14
C GLU A 505 -1.63 0.68 -15.89
N ASN A 506 -1.28 0.16 -14.71
CA ASN A 506 0.11 -0.13 -14.33
C ASN A 506 0.70 -1.27 -15.17
N ALA A 507 -0.08 -2.33 -15.42
CA ALA A 507 0.32 -3.43 -16.29
C ALA A 507 0.65 -2.95 -17.71
N ALA A 508 -0.21 -2.13 -18.29
CA ALA A 508 -0.02 -1.62 -19.65
C ALA A 508 1.16 -0.64 -19.75
N SER A 509 1.33 0.21 -18.74
CA SER A 509 2.45 1.17 -18.66
C SER A 509 3.80 0.47 -18.78
N VAL A 510 4.05 -0.51 -17.91
CA VAL A 510 5.32 -1.24 -17.89
C VAL A 510 5.44 -2.16 -19.11
N SER A 511 4.36 -2.84 -19.52
CA SER A 511 4.39 -3.68 -20.72
C SER A 511 4.77 -2.88 -21.98
N GLY A 512 4.23 -1.67 -22.13
CA GLY A 512 4.59 -0.77 -23.23
C GLY A 512 6.07 -0.35 -23.20
N MET A 513 6.70 -0.26 -22.03
CA MET A 513 8.13 0.02 -21.90
C MET A 513 8.97 -1.21 -22.26
N VAL A 514 8.60 -2.38 -21.77
CA VAL A 514 9.28 -3.66 -22.10
C VAL A 514 9.25 -3.90 -23.60
N LEU A 515 8.10 -3.75 -24.26
CA LEU A 515 7.94 -3.99 -25.69
C LEU A 515 8.72 -2.99 -26.56
N THR A 516 9.02 -1.79 -26.07
CA THR A 516 9.84 -0.79 -26.79
C THR A 516 11.33 -0.90 -26.46
N THR A 517 11.75 -1.83 -25.60
CA THR A 517 13.14 -2.04 -25.22
C THR A 517 13.87 -2.92 -26.24
N GLU A 518 15.03 -2.46 -26.72
CA GLU A 518 15.83 -3.16 -27.73
C GLU A 518 17.21 -3.57 -27.20
N SER A 519 17.70 -2.98 -26.11
CA SER A 519 19.01 -3.27 -25.55
C SER A 519 18.98 -3.28 -24.03
N LEU A 520 19.69 -4.23 -23.43
CA LEU A 520 19.91 -4.35 -21.99
C LEU A 520 21.40 -4.16 -21.69
N VAL A 521 21.70 -3.44 -20.62
CA VAL A 521 23.07 -3.15 -20.19
C VAL A 521 23.22 -3.53 -18.71
N ALA A 522 24.06 -4.51 -18.44
CA ALA A 522 24.36 -4.97 -17.07
C ALA A 522 25.84 -4.79 -16.73
N ASP A 523 26.15 -4.75 -15.45
CA ASP A 523 27.54 -4.83 -14.99
C ASP A 523 28.13 -6.21 -15.22
N LYS A 524 29.40 -6.27 -15.65
CA LYS A 524 30.10 -7.56 -15.74
C LYS A 524 30.35 -8.08 -14.34
N PRO A 525 29.94 -9.33 -14.01
CA PRO A 525 30.23 -9.92 -12.72
C PRO A 525 31.73 -9.88 -12.45
N GLN A 526 32.13 -9.37 -11.31
CA GLN A 526 33.52 -9.46 -10.88
C GLN A 526 33.77 -10.85 -10.32
N PRO A 527 34.89 -11.52 -10.68
CA PRO A 527 35.31 -12.71 -9.98
C PRO A 527 35.41 -12.41 -8.50
N ALA A 528 34.88 -13.28 -7.63
CA ALA A 528 35.05 -13.13 -6.21
C ALA A 528 36.55 -12.96 -5.91
N ALA A 529 36.89 -11.90 -5.18
CA ALA A 529 38.27 -11.70 -4.73
C ALA A 529 38.72 -12.98 -4.01
N PRO A 530 39.91 -13.56 -4.32
CA PRO A 530 40.40 -14.72 -3.60
C PRO A 530 40.38 -14.42 -2.10
N ALA A 531 39.81 -15.32 -1.31
CA ALA A 531 39.77 -15.18 0.14
C ALA A 531 41.20 -14.88 0.63
N ALA A 532 41.36 -13.80 1.39
CA ALA A 532 42.64 -13.47 2.01
C ALA A 532 43.13 -14.72 2.78
N PRO A 533 44.39 -15.15 2.61
CA PRO A 533 44.92 -16.29 3.35
C PRO A 533 44.71 -16.01 4.85
N ALA A 534 44.16 -16.99 5.54
CA ALA A 534 44.01 -16.93 6.98
C ALA A 534 45.38 -16.56 7.60
N PRO A 535 45.45 -15.65 8.58
CA PRO A 535 46.69 -15.32 9.25
C PRO A 535 47.24 -16.62 9.81
N ASP A 536 48.45 -16.96 9.36
CA ASP A 536 49.22 -18.08 9.89
C ASP A 536 49.46 -17.84 11.38
N MET A 537 48.74 -18.53 12.22
CA MET A 537 48.99 -18.60 13.67
C MET A 537 50.20 -19.50 13.90
N GLY A 538 51.34 -19.07 13.31
CA GLY A 538 52.62 -19.71 13.53
C GLY A 538 53.05 -19.60 14.98
N GLY A 539 53.07 -20.75 15.64
CA GLY A 539 53.94 -21.22 16.67
C GLY A 539 54.39 -20.24 17.77
N MET A 540 53.82 -20.37 18.96
CA MET A 540 54.63 -20.26 20.17
C MET A 540 54.86 -21.68 20.70
N GLY A 541 56.12 -22.15 20.51
CA GLY A 541 56.72 -23.22 21.26
C GLY A 541 57.17 -22.70 22.61
#